data_b6add590fdb709cbf3ef31845dced678
#
_entry.id   b6add590fdb709cbf3ef31845dced678
#
_cell.length_a   1.000
_cell.length_b   1.000
_cell.length_c   1.000
_cell.angle_alpha   90.00
_cell.angle_beta   90.00
_cell.angle_gamma   90.00
#
_symmetry.space_group_name_H-M   'P 1'
#
loop_
_entity.id
_entity.type
_entity.pdbx_description
1 polymer ?
#
loop_
_entity_poly.entity_id
_entity_poly.type
_entity_poly.pdbx_seq_one_letter_code
_entity_poly.pdbx_strand_id
1 'polypeptide(L)'
;MKKIKVNILKFKLFYLKLLGKIKKIDKSIEFKQSRKKEVKNILIIFPIKNEHFRVAQYSLRNLEKQENINYYFLINSIYKNNFHLNGNIYDIYHNVKKNKVEIDSYFSNEIALKIKFDAIIDLNNEFVFDISYLINKMSSYYKVGFKNIFSDYFYNIQYDLGSYEILEDGYKQINNLLK
;
A
#
# COMPACT_ATOMS: atom_id res chain seq x y z
N MET A 1 -24.22 8.70 8.87
CA MET A 1 -22.84 9.28 8.87
C MET A 1 -21.90 8.70 7.83
N LYS A 2 -21.85 7.37 7.57
CA LYS A 2 -20.94 6.78 6.55
C LYS A 2 -21.16 7.32 5.12
N LYS A 3 -22.40 7.49 4.63
CA LYS A 3 -22.71 7.97 3.26
C LYS A 3 -22.20 9.38 2.97
N ILE A 4 -22.30 10.31 3.92
CA ILE A 4 -21.85 11.71 3.74
C ILE A 4 -20.33 11.75 3.57
N LYS A 5 -19.56 11.00 4.38
CA LYS A 5 -18.10 10.92 4.23
C LYS A 5 -17.68 10.37 2.87
N VAL A 6 -18.38 9.35 2.36
CA VAL A 6 -18.13 8.77 1.04
C VAL A 6 -18.37 9.79 -0.08
N ASN A 7 -19.45 10.57 -0.01
CA ASN A 7 -19.74 11.57 -1.03
C ASN A 7 -18.72 12.71 -1.03
N ILE A 8 -18.27 13.15 0.14
CA ILE A 8 -17.19 14.16 0.25
C ILE A 8 -15.89 13.63 -0.37
N LEU A 9 -15.55 12.38 -0.11
CA LEU A 9 -14.36 11.74 -0.72
C LEU A 9 -14.50 11.60 -2.24
N LYS A 10 -15.66 11.21 -2.75
CA LYS A 10 -15.93 11.16 -4.21
C LYS A 10 -15.72 12.53 -4.85
N PHE A 11 -16.26 13.58 -4.24
CA PHE A 11 -16.09 14.94 -4.74
C PHE A 11 -14.62 15.39 -4.70
N LYS A 12 -13.91 15.11 -3.59
CA LYS A 12 -12.47 15.40 -3.46
C LYS A 12 -11.65 14.69 -4.53
N LEU A 13 -11.90 13.40 -4.79
CA LEU A 13 -11.22 12.63 -5.83
C LEU A 13 -11.51 13.16 -7.23
N PHE A 14 -12.76 13.48 -7.52
CA PHE A 14 -13.16 14.09 -8.78
C PHE A 14 -12.43 15.41 -9.02
N TYR A 15 -12.41 16.29 -8.03
CA TYR A 15 -11.70 17.58 -8.12
C TYR A 15 -10.18 17.40 -8.32
N LEU A 16 -9.55 16.49 -7.58
CA LEU A 16 -8.12 16.19 -7.73
C LEU A 16 -7.80 15.59 -9.10
N LYS A 17 -8.71 14.80 -9.67
CA LYS A 17 -8.58 14.28 -11.04
C LYS A 17 -8.69 15.39 -12.09
N LEU A 18 -9.62 16.32 -11.94
CA LEU A 18 -9.74 17.49 -12.82
C LEU A 18 -8.48 18.35 -12.79
N LEU A 19 -7.86 18.51 -11.62
CA LEU A 19 -6.59 19.24 -11.46
C LEU A 19 -5.36 18.46 -11.94
N GLY A 20 -5.51 17.25 -12.51
CA GLY A 20 -4.38 16.40 -12.90
C GLY A 20 -3.51 15.90 -11.73
N LYS A 21 -3.98 16.05 -10.48
CA LYS A 21 -3.24 15.63 -9.28
C LYS A 21 -3.35 14.14 -8.99
N ILE A 22 -4.30 13.44 -9.61
CA ILE A 22 -4.42 11.98 -9.59
C ILE A 22 -4.08 11.48 -10.98
N LYS A 23 -3.02 10.69 -11.07
CA LYS A 23 -2.58 10.04 -12.31
C LYS A 23 -3.53 8.89 -12.65
N LYS A 24 -3.79 8.69 -13.94
CA LYS A 24 -4.50 7.50 -14.41
C LYS A 24 -3.63 6.27 -14.13
N ILE A 25 -4.20 5.26 -13.48
CA ILE A 25 -3.52 3.97 -13.28
C ILE A 25 -3.65 3.16 -14.55
N ASP A 26 -2.53 2.68 -15.05
CA ASP A 26 -2.52 1.70 -16.14
C ASP A 26 -2.95 0.35 -15.58
N LYS A 27 -4.06 -0.15 -16.11
CA LYS A 27 -4.62 -1.46 -15.73
C LYS A 27 -4.15 -2.57 -16.67
N SER A 28 -3.45 -2.23 -17.77
CA SER A 28 -2.87 -3.22 -18.66
C SER A 28 -1.61 -3.79 -18.02
N ILE A 29 -1.75 -4.94 -17.38
CA ILE A 29 -0.60 -5.71 -16.91
C ILE A 29 -0.21 -6.63 -18.05
N GLU A 30 0.76 -6.20 -18.86
CA GLU A 30 1.36 -7.07 -19.85
C GLU A 30 2.33 -8.04 -19.15
N PHE A 31 1.91 -9.26 -18.94
CA PHE A 31 2.80 -10.35 -18.58
C PHE A 31 3.64 -10.72 -19.81
N LYS A 32 4.66 -9.92 -20.13
CA LYS A 32 5.62 -10.30 -21.19
C LYS A 32 6.46 -11.47 -20.66
N GLN A 33 6.16 -12.65 -21.14
CA GLN A 33 6.90 -13.89 -20.83
C GLN A 33 8.40 -13.82 -21.18
N SER A 34 8.84 -12.85 -21.98
CA SER A 34 10.18 -12.85 -22.57
C SER A 34 11.29 -12.21 -21.75
N ARG A 35 11.02 -11.56 -20.63
CA ARG A 35 12.04 -11.09 -19.66
C ARG A 35 11.46 -11.16 -18.27
N LYS A 36 11.88 -12.16 -17.48
CA LYS A 36 11.77 -12.12 -16.02
C LYS A 36 12.49 -10.86 -15.54
N LYS A 37 11.77 -9.75 -15.42
CA LYS A 37 12.35 -8.56 -14.79
C LYS A 37 12.43 -8.93 -13.31
N GLU A 38 13.65 -9.09 -12.81
CA GLU A 38 13.87 -9.32 -11.40
C GLU A 38 13.22 -8.19 -10.61
N VAL A 39 12.31 -8.54 -9.73
CA VAL A 39 11.74 -7.61 -8.77
C VAL A 39 12.82 -7.34 -7.73
N LYS A 40 13.22 -6.07 -7.57
CA LYS A 40 14.34 -5.71 -6.67
C LYS A 40 13.89 -4.83 -5.50
N ASN A 41 12.97 -3.91 -5.75
CA ASN A 41 12.54 -2.94 -4.75
C ASN A 41 11.04 -3.07 -4.51
N ILE A 42 10.66 -3.47 -3.31
CA ILE A 42 9.27 -3.63 -2.90
C ILE A 42 8.98 -2.70 -1.74
N LEU A 43 7.95 -1.86 -1.88
CA LEU A 43 7.40 -1.08 -0.80
C LEU A 43 6.16 -1.80 -0.23
N ILE A 44 6.17 -2.06 1.07
CA ILE A 44 5.03 -2.63 1.80
C ILE A 44 4.55 -1.60 2.83
N ILE A 45 3.29 -1.21 2.71
CA ILE A 45 2.63 -0.26 3.61
C ILE A 45 1.77 -1.06 4.57
N PHE A 46 2.14 -1.04 5.84
CA PHE A 46 1.45 -1.80 6.88
C PHE A 46 0.16 -1.12 7.33
N PRO A 47 -0.81 -1.92 7.81
CA PRO A 47 -2.06 -1.39 8.32
C PRO A 47 -1.85 -0.39 9.47
N ILE A 48 -2.61 0.70 9.45
CA ILE A 48 -2.56 1.71 10.53
C ILE A 48 -3.29 1.23 11.80
N LYS A 49 -4.14 0.21 11.71
CA LYS A 49 -4.85 -0.39 12.86
C LYS A 49 -4.04 -1.52 13.48
N ASN A 50 -3.97 -1.55 14.82
CA ASN A 50 -3.14 -2.50 15.58
C ASN A 50 -3.48 -3.96 15.29
N GLU A 51 -4.75 -4.32 15.34
CA GLU A 51 -5.20 -5.68 15.10
C GLU A 51 -4.79 -6.18 13.71
N HIS A 52 -4.95 -5.36 12.67
CA HIS A 52 -4.58 -5.71 11.31
C HIS A 52 -3.05 -5.71 11.12
N PHE A 53 -2.33 -4.79 11.79
CA PHE A 53 -0.87 -4.75 11.76
C PHE A 53 -0.26 -6.07 12.26
N ARG A 54 -0.74 -6.60 13.39
CA ARG A 54 -0.23 -7.85 13.97
C ARG A 54 -0.46 -9.04 13.03
N VAL A 55 -1.65 -9.14 12.45
CA VAL A 55 -1.99 -10.21 11.50
C VAL A 55 -1.13 -10.10 10.23
N ALA A 56 -0.96 -8.89 9.68
CA ALA A 56 -0.13 -8.66 8.51
C ALA A 56 1.32 -9.05 8.76
N GLN A 57 1.91 -8.63 9.89
CA GLN A 57 3.27 -8.97 10.25
C GLN A 57 3.47 -10.49 10.39
N TYR A 58 2.54 -11.19 11.03
CA TYR A 58 2.58 -12.64 11.15
C TYR A 58 2.51 -13.32 9.78
N SER A 59 1.63 -12.87 8.89
CA SER A 59 1.46 -13.43 7.55
C SER A 59 2.68 -13.24 6.66
N LEU A 60 3.43 -12.15 6.88
CA LEU A 60 4.62 -11.79 6.09
C LEU A 60 5.95 -12.22 6.72
N ARG A 61 5.94 -12.95 7.83
CA ARG A 61 7.16 -13.32 8.56
C ARG A 61 8.22 -14.10 7.75
N ASN A 62 7.84 -14.67 6.62
CA ASN A 62 8.74 -15.45 5.76
C ASN A 62 9.31 -14.64 4.59
N LEU A 63 9.07 -13.32 4.49
CA LEU A 63 9.65 -12.47 3.45
C LEU A 63 11.17 -12.36 3.53
N GLU A 64 11.75 -12.52 4.71
CA GLU A 64 13.20 -12.39 4.99
C GLU A 64 14.09 -13.36 4.21
N LYS A 65 13.51 -14.39 3.58
CA LYS A 65 14.26 -15.47 2.90
C LYS A 65 14.64 -15.14 1.44
N GLN A 66 14.29 -13.96 0.93
CA GLN A 66 14.58 -13.61 -0.47
C GLN A 66 15.80 -12.68 -0.55
N GLU A 67 16.99 -13.26 -0.78
CA GLU A 67 18.29 -12.58 -0.72
C GLU A 67 18.49 -11.43 -1.75
N ASN A 68 17.67 -11.35 -2.79
CA ASN A 68 17.84 -10.37 -3.88
C ASN A 68 16.82 -9.23 -3.87
N ILE A 69 15.97 -9.13 -2.83
CA ILE A 69 14.90 -8.15 -2.76
C ILE A 69 15.17 -7.12 -1.66
N ASN A 70 15.13 -5.83 -2.02
CA ASN A 70 15.18 -4.73 -1.08
C ASN A 70 13.75 -4.41 -0.62
N TYR A 71 13.47 -4.68 0.63
CA TYR A 71 12.19 -4.32 1.24
C TYR A 71 12.23 -2.94 1.89
N TYR A 72 11.18 -2.19 1.65
CA TYR A 72 10.90 -0.89 2.25
C TYR A 72 9.57 -0.98 2.95
N PHE A 73 9.51 -0.56 4.20
CA PHE A 73 8.32 -0.66 5.02
C PHE A 73 7.86 0.73 5.47
N LEU A 74 6.59 1.03 5.23
CA LEU A 74 5.90 2.15 5.87
C LEU A 74 5.04 1.60 6.98
N ILE A 75 5.32 1.96 8.21
CA ILE A 75 4.64 1.46 9.41
C ILE A 75 4.17 2.60 10.30
N ASN A 76 3.09 2.39 11.03
CA ASN A 76 2.68 3.35 12.05
C ASN A 76 3.74 3.39 13.15
N SER A 77 4.26 4.60 13.45
CA SER A 77 5.37 4.82 14.40
C SER A 77 5.14 4.20 15.77
N ILE A 78 3.87 4.10 16.21
CA ILE A 78 3.52 3.48 17.49
C ILE A 78 3.80 1.97 17.54
N TYR A 79 3.97 1.31 16.39
CA TYR A 79 4.25 -0.14 16.32
C TYR A 79 5.71 -0.46 16.02
N LYS A 80 6.56 0.55 15.85
CA LYS A 80 7.96 0.40 15.45
C LYS A 80 8.76 -0.57 16.32
N ASN A 81 8.59 -0.48 17.64
CA ASN A 81 9.27 -1.33 18.59
C ASN A 81 8.83 -2.81 18.52
N ASN A 82 7.69 -3.09 17.93
CA ASN A 82 7.14 -4.43 17.77
C ASN A 82 7.26 -4.93 16.31
N PHE A 83 8.01 -4.22 15.48
CA PHE A 83 8.22 -4.61 14.09
C PHE A 83 9.48 -5.48 13.98
N HIS A 84 9.35 -6.65 13.34
CA HIS A 84 10.39 -7.68 13.34
C HIS A 84 10.89 -8.09 11.95
N LEU A 85 10.36 -7.46 10.87
CA LEU A 85 10.84 -7.75 9.51
C LEU A 85 12.07 -6.91 9.18
N ASN A 86 13.03 -7.51 8.46
CA ASN A 86 14.26 -6.83 8.06
C ASN A 86 14.07 -6.02 6.77
N GLY A 87 14.50 -4.77 6.78
CA GLY A 87 14.43 -3.86 5.64
C GLY A 87 14.52 -2.40 6.05
N ASN A 88 14.29 -1.52 5.10
CA ASN A 88 14.30 -0.07 5.32
C ASN A 88 12.95 0.37 5.90
N ILE A 89 12.93 0.85 7.13
CA ILE A 89 11.71 1.18 7.88
C ILE A 89 11.52 2.70 7.93
N TYR A 90 10.32 3.16 7.56
CA TYR A 90 9.89 4.56 7.61
C TYR A 90 8.56 4.70 8.35
N ASP A 91 8.38 5.83 8.99
CA ASP A 91 7.27 6.05 9.90
C ASP A 91 6.04 6.65 9.22
N ILE A 92 4.89 6.19 9.65
CA ILE A 92 3.58 6.81 9.42
C ILE A 92 3.07 7.33 10.78
N TYR A 93 2.58 8.56 10.81
CA TYR A 93 1.98 9.16 11.99
C TYR A 93 0.47 9.27 11.78
N HIS A 94 -0.29 8.48 12.52
CA HIS A 94 -1.75 8.49 12.43
C HIS A 94 -2.38 9.33 13.54
N ASN A 95 -2.92 10.49 13.18
CA ASN A 95 -3.71 11.30 14.06
C ASN A 95 -5.17 10.84 14.07
N VAL A 96 -5.53 10.02 15.05
CA VAL A 96 -6.88 9.41 15.16
C VAL A 96 -7.96 10.48 15.29
N LYS A 97 -7.72 11.56 16.06
CA LYS A 97 -8.71 12.63 16.28
C LYS A 97 -9.06 13.37 14.98
N LYS A 98 -8.06 13.64 14.14
CA LYS A 98 -8.24 14.33 12.85
C LYS A 98 -8.50 13.36 11.70
N ASN A 99 -8.40 12.05 11.93
CA ASN A 99 -8.44 11.00 10.91
C ASN A 99 -7.51 11.33 9.72
N LYS A 100 -6.30 11.81 10.06
CA LYS A 100 -5.28 12.22 9.11
C LYS A 100 -4.05 11.35 9.28
N VAL A 101 -3.42 10.98 8.17
CA VAL A 101 -2.17 10.26 8.14
C VAL A 101 -1.10 11.19 7.60
N GLU A 102 -0.02 11.33 8.34
CA GLU A 102 1.20 12.03 7.92
C GLU A 102 2.29 10.99 7.71
N ILE A 103 3.01 11.11 6.60
CA ILE A 103 4.07 10.18 6.22
C ILE A 103 5.40 10.88 6.48
N ASP A 104 6.37 10.14 6.96
CA ASP A 104 7.73 10.62 7.17
C ASP A 104 8.21 11.50 6.00
N SER A 105 8.75 12.67 6.32
CA SER A 105 9.14 13.66 5.31
C SER A 105 10.33 13.21 4.49
N TYR A 106 11.28 12.49 5.09
CA TYR A 106 12.43 11.94 4.38
C TYR A 106 11.98 10.88 3.39
N PHE A 107 11.05 9.97 3.81
CA PHE A 107 10.48 9.02 2.88
C PHE A 107 9.79 9.71 1.71
N SER A 108 8.93 10.69 1.98
CA SER A 108 8.11 11.35 0.96
C SER A 108 8.94 12.15 -0.05
N ASN A 109 10.00 12.83 0.41
CA ASN A 109 10.78 13.76 -0.40
C ASN A 109 12.01 13.11 -1.04
N GLU A 110 12.60 12.11 -0.39
CA GLU A 110 13.83 11.49 -0.85
C GLU A 110 13.59 10.09 -1.42
N ILE A 111 12.98 9.20 -0.65
CA ILE A 111 12.84 7.79 -1.02
C ILE A 111 11.78 7.60 -2.11
N ALA A 112 10.58 8.13 -1.90
CA ALA A 112 9.46 7.96 -2.81
C ALA A 112 9.70 8.56 -4.21
N LEU A 113 10.56 9.57 -4.31
CA LEU A 113 10.89 10.24 -5.58
C LEU A 113 12.10 9.62 -6.29
N LYS A 114 13.09 9.13 -5.54
CA LYS A 114 14.36 8.64 -6.09
C LYS A 114 14.35 7.14 -6.38
N ILE A 115 13.64 6.36 -5.57
CA ILE A 115 13.59 4.90 -5.73
C ILE A 115 12.44 4.54 -6.65
N LYS A 116 12.76 3.79 -7.71
CA LYS A 116 11.76 3.14 -8.53
C LYS A 116 11.39 1.81 -7.91
N PHE A 117 10.19 1.74 -7.35
CA PHE A 117 9.65 0.50 -6.83
C PHE A 117 9.11 -0.38 -7.95
N ASP A 118 9.42 -1.67 -7.92
CA ASP A 118 8.84 -2.64 -8.83
C ASP A 118 7.41 -2.97 -8.39
N ALA A 119 7.20 -3.09 -7.07
CA ALA A 119 5.87 -3.28 -6.48
C ALA A 119 5.65 -2.35 -5.28
N ILE A 120 4.43 -1.84 -5.14
CA ILE A 120 3.92 -1.13 -3.98
C ILE A 120 2.70 -1.89 -3.48
N ILE A 121 2.71 -2.30 -2.23
CA ILE A 121 1.69 -3.13 -1.62
C ILE A 121 1.09 -2.39 -0.43
N ASP A 122 -0.20 -2.09 -0.51
CA ASP A 122 -0.96 -1.51 0.59
C ASP A 122 -1.76 -2.59 1.31
N LEU A 123 -1.38 -2.87 2.54
CA LEU A 123 -2.02 -3.86 3.39
C LEU A 123 -3.20 -3.30 4.21
N ASN A 124 -3.57 -2.03 4.01
CA ASN A 124 -4.75 -1.48 4.61
C ASN A 124 -6.02 -2.03 3.92
N ASN A 125 -6.83 -2.77 4.64
CA ASN A 125 -8.12 -3.29 4.13
C ASN A 125 -9.22 -2.21 4.10
N GLU A 126 -9.00 -1.09 4.77
CA GLU A 126 -9.85 0.10 4.70
C GLU A 126 -9.17 1.19 3.89
N PHE A 127 -9.98 1.97 3.18
CA PHE A 127 -9.46 3.09 2.39
C PHE A 127 -8.87 4.19 3.28
N VAL A 128 -7.58 4.45 3.11
CA VAL A 128 -6.84 5.54 3.75
C VAL A 128 -6.39 6.53 2.68
N PHE A 129 -7.08 7.67 2.58
CA PHE A 129 -6.89 8.63 1.50
C PHE A 129 -5.43 9.08 1.35
N ASP A 130 -4.76 9.45 2.45
CA ASP A 130 -3.40 10.01 2.40
C ASP A 130 -2.38 8.98 1.90
N ILE A 131 -2.52 7.73 2.31
CA ILE A 131 -1.70 6.60 1.83
C ILE A 131 -1.97 6.33 0.34
N SER A 132 -3.24 6.18 -0.04
CA SER A 132 -3.60 5.91 -1.43
C SER A 132 -3.17 7.05 -2.37
N TYR A 133 -3.24 8.30 -1.91
CA TYR A 133 -2.78 9.47 -2.67
C TYR A 133 -1.26 9.46 -2.85
N LEU A 134 -0.48 9.06 -1.84
CA LEU A 134 0.97 8.84 -1.98
C LEU A 134 1.25 7.76 -3.03
N ILE A 135 0.60 6.60 -2.93
CA ILE A 135 0.75 5.48 -3.87
C ILE A 135 0.46 5.92 -5.31
N ASN A 136 -0.57 6.75 -5.52
CA ASN A 136 -0.89 7.25 -6.85
C ASN A 136 0.24 8.10 -7.44
N LYS A 137 0.93 8.91 -6.63
CA LYS A 137 2.04 9.76 -7.08
C LYS A 137 3.30 8.98 -7.43
N MET A 138 3.55 7.88 -6.74
CA MET A 138 4.74 7.07 -6.94
C MET A 138 4.68 6.29 -8.24
N SER A 139 5.85 6.07 -8.87
CA SER A 139 5.97 5.22 -10.05
C SER A 139 6.25 3.78 -9.63
N SER A 140 5.42 2.85 -10.10
CA SER A 140 5.60 1.41 -9.88
C SER A 140 4.89 0.63 -10.97
N TYR A 141 5.38 -0.58 -11.27
CA TYR A 141 4.70 -1.48 -12.20
C TYR A 141 3.46 -2.11 -11.57
N TYR A 142 3.61 -2.55 -10.31
CA TYR A 142 2.55 -3.20 -9.57
C TYR A 142 2.16 -2.34 -8.37
N LYS A 143 0.90 -1.96 -8.31
CA LYS A 143 0.27 -1.28 -7.18
C LYS A 143 -0.84 -2.18 -6.68
N VAL A 144 -0.56 -2.88 -5.59
CA VAL A 144 -1.43 -3.91 -5.02
C VAL A 144 -2.16 -3.34 -3.80
N GLY A 145 -3.44 -3.62 -3.69
CA GLY A 145 -4.23 -3.24 -2.51
C GLY A 145 -5.56 -3.96 -2.45
N PHE A 146 -6.27 -3.80 -1.34
CA PHE A 146 -7.60 -4.39 -1.19
C PHE A 146 -8.65 -3.63 -2.00
N LYS A 147 -9.58 -4.38 -2.59
CA LYS A 147 -10.69 -3.83 -3.34
C LYS A 147 -11.63 -3.02 -2.44
N ASN A 148 -11.91 -1.81 -2.86
CA ASN A 148 -12.89 -0.92 -2.25
C ASN A 148 -13.47 0.02 -3.31
N ILE A 149 -14.41 0.87 -2.93
CA ILE A 149 -15.10 1.77 -3.87
C ILE A 149 -14.19 2.80 -4.56
N PHE A 150 -12.94 2.98 -4.10
CA PHE A 150 -11.97 3.94 -4.65
C PHE A 150 -10.72 3.25 -5.21
N SER A 151 -10.56 1.95 -5.05
CA SER A 151 -9.34 1.20 -5.38
C SER A 151 -8.92 1.35 -6.85
N ASP A 152 -9.88 1.53 -7.76
CA ASP A 152 -9.65 1.74 -9.20
C ASP A 152 -8.81 2.98 -9.54
N TYR A 153 -8.72 3.95 -8.63
CA TYR A 153 -7.88 5.14 -8.80
C TYR A 153 -6.43 4.91 -8.39
N PHE A 154 -6.14 3.84 -7.60
CA PHE A 154 -4.89 3.70 -6.88
C PHE A 154 -4.16 2.39 -7.13
N TYR A 155 -4.88 1.30 -7.48
CA TYR A 155 -4.29 -0.03 -7.63
C TYR A 155 -4.60 -0.62 -9.00
N ASN A 156 -3.60 -1.26 -9.60
CA ASN A 156 -3.77 -2.06 -10.82
C ASN A 156 -3.95 -3.55 -10.50
N ILE A 157 -3.56 -3.99 -9.31
CA ILE A 157 -3.89 -5.32 -8.78
C ILE A 157 -4.72 -5.12 -7.52
N GLN A 158 -5.90 -5.74 -7.49
CA GLN A 158 -6.84 -5.59 -6.38
C GLN A 158 -7.22 -6.95 -5.84
N TYR A 159 -7.05 -7.12 -4.53
CA TYR A 159 -7.50 -8.31 -3.82
C TYR A 159 -8.88 -8.07 -3.21
N ASP A 160 -9.85 -8.91 -3.59
CA ASP A 160 -11.22 -8.85 -3.07
C ASP A 160 -11.36 -9.85 -1.92
N LEU A 161 -11.52 -9.32 -0.69
CA LEU A 161 -11.69 -10.17 0.49
C LEU A 161 -13.00 -10.99 0.48
N GLY A 162 -13.96 -10.64 -0.40
CA GLY A 162 -15.28 -11.26 -0.35
C GLY A 162 -16.00 -11.04 0.98
N SER A 163 -17.19 -11.62 1.12
CA SER A 163 -17.99 -11.50 2.35
C SER A 163 -17.63 -12.55 3.43
N TYR A 164 -16.80 -13.53 3.11
CA TYR A 164 -16.50 -14.70 3.96
C TYR A 164 -15.01 -14.93 4.24
N GLU A 165 -14.12 -14.14 3.65
CA GLU A 165 -12.68 -14.35 3.81
C GLU A 165 -12.14 -13.66 5.05
N ILE A 166 -11.27 -14.39 5.76
CA ILE A 166 -10.55 -13.87 6.91
C ILE A 166 -9.40 -12.99 6.38
N LEU A 167 -9.16 -11.85 7.01
CA LEU A 167 -8.13 -10.90 6.61
C LEU A 167 -6.72 -11.53 6.52
N GLU A 168 -6.44 -12.51 7.36
CA GLU A 168 -5.18 -13.28 7.33
C GLU A 168 -4.98 -13.99 5.98
N ASP A 169 -6.04 -14.54 5.41
CA ASP A 169 -5.96 -15.23 4.11
C ASP A 169 -5.66 -14.24 2.98
N GLY A 170 -6.23 -13.03 3.07
CA GLY A 170 -5.88 -11.92 2.17
C GLY A 170 -4.40 -11.58 2.23
N TYR A 171 -3.82 -11.48 3.40
CA TYR A 171 -2.38 -11.21 3.55
C TYR A 171 -1.52 -12.39 3.09
N LYS A 172 -1.94 -13.64 3.30
CA LYS A 172 -1.25 -14.83 2.77
C LYS A 172 -1.26 -14.86 1.25
N GLN A 173 -2.38 -14.53 0.61
CA GLN A 173 -2.48 -14.42 -0.85
C GLN A 173 -1.54 -13.35 -1.39
N ILE A 174 -1.50 -12.18 -0.77
CA ILE A 174 -0.56 -11.12 -1.15
C ILE A 174 0.89 -11.58 -0.96
N ASN A 175 1.21 -12.30 0.12
CA ASN A 175 2.54 -12.88 0.34
C ASN A 175 2.92 -13.89 -0.76
N ASN A 176 1.97 -14.66 -1.27
CA ASN A 176 2.20 -15.60 -2.35
C ASN A 176 2.48 -14.91 -3.70
N LEU A 177 1.99 -13.68 -3.91
CA LEU A 177 2.34 -12.88 -5.09
C LEU A 177 3.79 -12.38 -5.06
N LEU A 178 4.44 -12.41 -3.89
CA LEU A 178 5.81 -11.94 -3.67
C LEU A 178 6.86 -13.05 -3.81
N LYS A 179 6.44 -14.29 -3.93
CA LYS A 179 7.30 -15.47 -4.14
C LYS A 179 7.49 -15.75 -5.62
#